data_40ad4627e552c15f4501578d58f82b59
#
_entry.id   40ad4627e552c15f4501578d58f82b59
#
_cell.length_a   1.000
_cell.length_b   1.000
_cell.length_c   1.000
_cell.angle_alpha   90.00
_cell.angle_beta   90.00
_cell.angle_gamma   90.00
#
_symmetry.space_group_name_H-M   'P 1'
#
loop_
_entity.id
_entity.type
_entity.pdbx_description
1 polymer ?
#
loop_
_entity_poly.entity_id
_entity_poly.type
_entity_poly.pdbx_seq_one_letter_code
_entity_poly.pdbx_strand_id
1 'polypeptide(L)'
;MKKYTFEDIEKAGLLIYSYIRGSHAYGLAKPDGTSDIDTGAIYLAPVEQLLGLGLDYQEQIASEKNDDTWIELTKFMHLLLKSNPTVLEALFIPNRCITYEHPIMTEIKKHRDKFITKECFKPIIGYSCEQIKKCRGLNKRFLQENIERREVLDFVCTYHKQGSSKIKNWLEYRNLKQQYCGLVNVPNMHDNYSCFYDWGNHFLNEDVSFKDLINAYKDRTIYDTINIVKRIKNGENGLENILHKAQFKNMVNFILDFYGLRNIEDAVTITSLKKWFDNQKPIGYKGMVNESHTSNELRLSSVEKDVLPICHISYNKDGYTSHCADYKAQKTWEKERNPERYKENAGKLFDRKNVAHAVRLLHMGIELAKTGKFNVDRSNIDRDFILNIRMGNTSYEEIIAYIEGKKDEIEKAISESTLPEHIDVEFVNNLLLKIRKQQLGLNG
;
A
#
# COMPACT_ATOMS: atom_id res chain seq x y z
N MET A 1 -0.61 37.26 -2.32
CA MET A 1 0.71 37.16 -2.95
C MET A 1 0.55 36.46 -4.27
N LYS A 2 1.19 36.95 -5.35
CA LYS A 2 0.98 36.44 -6.72
C LYS A 2 1.85 35.19 -6.92
N LYS A 3 1.19 34.05 -7.23
CA LYS A 3 1.92 32.86 -7.77
C LYS A 3 2.17 33.10 -9.25
N TYR A 4 3.40 32.85 -9.68
CA TYR A 4 3.80 32.92 -11.08
C TYR A 4 3.39 31.65 -11.84
N THR A 5 2.86 31.81 -13.03
CA THR A 5 2.58 30.72 -13.97
C THR A 5 3.75 30.55 -14.94
N PHE A 6 3.70 29.49 -15.76
CA PHE A 6 4.67 29.29 -16.85
C PHE A 6 4.75 30.53 -17.76
N GLU A 7 3.59 31.08 -18.17
CA GLU A 7 3.53 32.27 -19.00
C GLU A 7 4.10 33.54 -18.34
N ASP A 8 3.89 33.69 -17.03
CA ASP A 8 4.47 34.84 -16.30
C ASP A 8 6.00 34.79 -16.33
N ILE A 9 6.59 33.61 -16.15
CA ILE A 9 8.06 33.41 -16.20
C ILE A 9 8.60 33.66 -17.59
N GLU A 10 7.94 33.17 -18.64
CA GLU A 10 8.36 33.42 -20.04
C GLU A 10 8.27 34.88 -20.40
N LYS A 11 7.14 35.56 -20.12
CA LYS A 11 6.94 36.97 -20.41
C LYS A 11 7.92 37.86 -19.65
N ALA A 12 8.36 37.46 -18.47
CA ALA A 12 9.37 38.18 -17.68
C ALA A 12 10.80 37.89 -18.14
N GLY A 13 11.02 37.02 -19.12
CA GLY A 13 12.35 36.63 -19.60
C GLY A 13 13.20 35.90 -18.56
N LEU A 14 12.55 35.23 -17.62
CA LEU A 14 13.21 34.52 -16.51
C LEU A 14 13.50 33.03 -16.81
N LEU A 15 13.01 32.49 -17.91
CA LEU A 15 13.36 31.17 -18.38
C LEU A 15 14.82 31.12 -18.82
N ILE A 16 15.62 30.18 -18.29
CA ILE A 16 17.03 30.03 -18.68
C ILE A 16 17.36 28.72 -19.41
N TYR A 17 16.49 27.72 -19.29
CA TYR A 17 16.68 26.45 -19.97
C TYR A 17 15.35 25.73 -20.15
N SER A 18 15.11 25.16 -21.32
CA SER A 18 13.96 24.30 -21.57
C SER A 18 14.37 23.12 -22.46
N TYR A 19 13.87 21.93 -22.13
CA TYR A 19 14.27 20.68 -22.79
C TYR A 19 13.19 19.61 -22.73
N ILE A 20 13.21 18.71 -23.72
CA ILE A 20 12.44 17.48 -23.72
C ILE A 20 13.22 16.45 -22.90
N ARG A 21 12.54 15.80 -21.94
CA ARG A 21 13.11 14.79 -21.03
C ARG A 21 12.54 13.40 -21.30
N GLY A 22 12.89 12.45 -20.46
CA GLY A 22 12.32 11.11 -20.49
C GLY A 22 12.75 10.28 -21.71
N SER A 23 11.84 9.48 -22.24
CA SER A 23 12.15 8.51 -23.30
C SER A 23 12.73 9.14 -24.56
N HIS A 24 12.36 10.37 -24.89
CA HIS A 24 12.90 11.11 -26.03
C HIS A 24 14.36 11.50 -25.81
N ALA A 25 14.71 12.02 -24.64
CA ALA A 25 16.10 12.36 -24.30
C ALA A 25 17.00 11.12 -24.24
N TYR A 26 16.45 10.01 -23.76
CA TYR A 26 17.18 8.73 -23.66
C TYR A 26 17.36 8.03 -25.03
N GLY A 27 16.68 8.47 -26.09
CA GLY A 27 16.63 7.73 -27.37
C GLY A 27 15.81 6.44 -27.27
N LEU A 28 14.94 6.32 -26.26
CA LEU A 28 14.12 5.16 -25.96
C LEU A 28 12.63 5.38 -26.26
N ALA A 29 12.28 6.41 -27.02
CA ALA A 29 10.93 6.61 -27.50
C ALA A 29 10.48 5.42 -28.36
N LYS A 30 9.20 5.03 -28.21
CA LYS A 30 8.62 3.92 -28.98
C LYS A 30 8.66 4.24 -30.48
N PRO A 31 8.96 3.26 -31.34
CA PRO A 31 9.00 3.46 -32.80
C PRO A 31 7.65 3.87 -33.41
N ASP A 32 6.55 3.53 -32.72
CA ASP A 32 5.17 3.82 -33.15
C ASP A 32 4.74 5.29 -32.91
N GLY A 33 5.63 6.11 -32.30
CA GLY A 33 5.34 7.51 -32.00
C GLY A 33 4.40 7.74 -30.81
N THR A 34 4.00 6.71 -30.07
CA THR A 34 3.05 6.81 -28.95
C THR A 34 3.69 7.21 -27.62
N SER A 35 4.96 7.58 -27.61
CA SER A 35 5.62 8.03 -26.38
C SER A 35 5.25 9.46 -26.03
N ASP A 36 4.83 9.67 -24.76
CA ASP A 36 4.54 10.98 -24.22
C ASP A 36 5.76 11.90 -24.30
N ILE A 37 5.53 13.19 -24.53
CA ILE A 37 6.56 14.22 -24.52
C ILE A 37 6.52 14.89 -23.15
N ASP A 38 7.46 14.56 -22.31
CA ASP A 38 7.66 15.23 -21.02
C ASP A 38 8.64 16.39 -21.20
N THR A 39 8.37 17.57 -20.63
CA THR A 39 9.28 18.70 -20.66
C THR A 39 9.86 19.03 -19.29
N GLY A 40 11.01 19.66 -19.30
CA GLY A 40 11.66 20.20 -18.12
C GLY A 40 12.21 21.58 -18.41
N ALA A 41 12.19 22.45 -17.39
CA ALA A 41 12.81 23.76 -17.55
C ALA A 41 13.46 24.25 -16.24
N ILE A 42 14.38 25.22 -16.38
CA ILE A 42 15.02 25.91 -15.27
C ILE A 42 14.76 27.40 -15.45
N TYR A 43 14.37 28.07 -14.39
CA TYR A 43 14.06 29.48 -14.39
C TYR A 43 14.72 30.23 -13.23
N LEU A 44 14.81 31.55 -13.38
CA LEU A 44 15.24 32.47 -12.31
C LEU A 44 13.99 32.95 -11.55
N ALA A 45 14.03 32.92 -10.24
CA ALA A 45 12.98 33.57 -9.47
C ALA A 45 12.95 35.07 -9.72
N PRO A 46 11.75 35.71 -9.80
CA PRO A 46 11.65 37.17 -9.81
C PRO A 46 12.41 37.81 -8.64
N VAL A 47 13.00 38.97 -8.91
CA VAL A 47 13.82 39.67 -7.91
C VAL A 47 13.07 39.97 -6.61
N GLU A 48 11.79 40.27 -6.72
CA GLU A 48 10.90 40.53 -5.58
C GLU A 48 10.77 39.31 -4.66
N GLN A 49 10.78 38.10 -5.22
CA GLN A 49 10.75 36.86 -4.44
C GLN A 49 12.09 36.57 -3.77
N LEU A 50 13.20 37.01 -4.35
CA LEU A 50 14.54 36.80 -3.81
C LEU A 50 14.89 37.78 -2.71
N LEU A 51 14.50 39.07 -2.86
CA LEU A 51 14.86 40.15 -1.96
C LEU A 51 13.80 40.44 -0.86
N GLY A 52 12.57 39.92 -1.05
CA GLY A 52 11.49 40.05 -0.10
C GLY A 52 11.59 39.06 1.05
N LEU A 53 10.50 38.92 1.82
CA LEU A 53 10.41 37.97 2.93
C LEU A 53 10.38 36.48 2.48
N GLY A 54 10.39 36.21 1.17
CA GLY A 54 10.36 34.86 0.60
C GLY A 54 9.07 34.07 0.79
N LEU A 55 8.00 34.70 1.28
CA LEU A 55 6.72 34.04 1.60
C LEU A 55 5.99 33.49 0.36
N ASP A 56 6.29 34.02 -0.82
CA ASP A 56 5.75 33.62 -2.11
C ASP A 56 6.80 33.00 -3.05
N TYR A 57 7.98 32.69 -2.51
CA TYR A 57 9.03 32.05 -3.30
C TYR A 57 8.61 30.68 -3.81
N GLN A 58 8.67 30.50 -5.12
CA GLN A 58 8.30 29.27 -5.80
C GLN A 58 9.56 28.52 -6.25
N GLU A 59 9.84 27.43 -5.58
CA GLU A 59 10.94 26.54 -5.94
C GLU A 59 10.65 25.71 -7.20
N GLN A 60 9.35 25.51 -7.53
CA GLN A 60 8.92 24.68 -8.65
C GLN A 60 7.53 25.10 -9.12
N ILE A 61 7.32 25.00 -10.42
CA ILE A 61 6.01 25.09 -11.08
C ILE A 61 5.82 23.79 -11.86
N ALA A 62 4.65 23.19 -11.77
CA ALA A 62 4.32 21.94 -12.46
C ALA A 62 2.91 21.99 -13.02
N SER A 63 2.67 21.32 -14.16
CA SER A 63 1.34 21.05 -14.70
C SER A 63 0.61 20.05 -13.81
N GLU A 64 -0.73 19.96 -13.92
CA GLU A 64 -1.56 19.03 -13.13
C GLU A 64 -1.13 17.57 -13.28
N LYS A 65 -0.68 17.18 -14.47
CA LYS A 65 -0.19 15.83 -14.78
C LYS A 65 1.30 15.63 -14.50
N ASN A 66 2.04 16.69 -14.13
CA ASN A 66 3.49 16.73 -14.00
C ASN A 66 4.26 16.40 -15.29
N ASP A 67 3.62 16.51 -16.46
CA ASP A 67 4.28 16.32 -17.74
C ASP A 67 5.25 17.48 -18.00
N ASP A 68 4.91 18.70 -17.53
CA ASP A 68 5.75 19.89 -17.52
C ASP A 68 6.19 20.21 -16.10
N THR A 69 7.50 20.32 -15.89
CA THR A 69 8.06 20.64 -14.57
C THR A 69 9.19 21.65 -14.71
N TRP A 70 9.00 22.83 -14.13
CA TRP A 70 9.98 23.91 -14.13
C TRP A 70 10.55 24.09 -12.73
N ILE A 71 11.87 24.14 -12.60
CA ILE A 71 12.58 24.20 -11.33
C ILE A 71 13.33 25.54 -11.24
N GLU A 72 13.19 26.21 -10.12
CA GLU A 72 13.94 27.42 -9.84
C GLU A 72 15.45 27.13 -9.66
N LEU A 73 16.31 28.05 -10.09
CA LEU A 73 17.76 27.85 -10.14
C LEU A 73 18.39 27.46 -8.80
N THR A 74 17.99 28.06 -7.68
CA THR A 74 18.55 27.70 -6.35
C THR A 74 18.18 26.26 -5.99
N LYS A 75 16.93 25.87 -6.22
CA LYS A 75 16.49 24.47 -6.03
C LYS A 75 17.25 23.52 -6.97
N PHE A 76 17.45 23.92 -8.22
CA PHE A 76 18.21 23.14 -9.17
C PHE A 76 19.63 22.88 -8.65
N MET A 77 20.34 23.92 -8.17
CA MET A 77 21.68 23.79 -7.59
C MET A 77 21.69 22.92 -6.33
N HIS A 78 20.71 23.09 -5.44
CA HIS A 78 20.57 22.21 -4.25
C HIS A 78 20.34 20.74 -4.61
N LEU A 79 19.59 20.44 -5.67
CA LEU A 79 19.39 19.09 -6.13
C LEU A 79 20.64 18.51 -6.81
N LEU A 80 21.44 19.34 -7.50
CA LEU A 80 22.75 18.94 -8.02
C LEU A 80 23.71 18.57 -6.87
N LEU A 81 23.76 19.38 -5.79
CA LEU A 81 24.55 19.07 -4.61
C LEU A 81 24.15 17.75 -3.93
N LYS A 82 22.89 17.34 -4.10
CA LYS A 82 22.38 16.01 -3.63
C LYS A 82 22.56 14.91 -4.65
N SER A 83 23.25 15.18 -5.75
CA SER A 83 23.45 14.24 -6.87
C SER A 83 22.16 13.61 -7.37
N ASN A 84 21.05 14.40 -7.41
CA ASN A 84 19.75 13.90 -7.86
C ASN A 84 19.86 13.48 -9.34
N PRO A 85 19.58 12.20 -9.70
CA PRO A 85 19.80 11.70 -11.05
C PRO A 85 19.01 12.45 -12.12
N THR A 86 17.75 12.82 -11.86
CA THR A 86 16.89 13.53 -12.82
C THR A 86 17.41 14.92 -13.11
N VAL A 87 17.97 15.59 -12.10
CA VAL A 87 18.53 16.95 -12.26
C VAL A 87 19.92 16.91 -12.89
N LEU A 88 20.73 15.90 -12.56
CA LEU A 88 21.99 15.66 -13.26
C LEU A 88 21.77 15.41 -14.76
N GLU A 89 20.77 14.61 -15.12
CA GLU A 89 20.41 14.37 -16.53
C GLU A 89 20.18 15.67 -17.30
N ALA A 90 19.60 16.71 -16.66
CA ALA A 90 19.35 18.01 -17.32
C ALA A 90 20.63 18.69 -17.85
N LEU A 91 21.79 18.48 -17.19
CA LEU A 91 23.08 19.02 -17.64
C LEU A 91 23.64 18.29 -18.87
N PHE A 92 23.15 17.06 -19.13
CA PHE A 92 23.67 16.18 -20.18
C PHE A 92 22.62 15.84 -21.26
N ILE A 93 21.53 16.60 -21.31
CA ILE A 93 20.49 16.45 -22.34
C ILE A 93 21.12 16.59 -23.73
N PRO A 94 20.82 15.66 -24.67
CA PRO A 94 21.33 15.77 -26.03
C PRO A 94 20.77 17.01 -26.75
N ASN A 95 21.58 17.65 -27.57
CA ASN A 95 21.24 18.92 -28.24
C ASN A 95 19.90 18.87 -28.98
N ARG A 96 19.55 17.72 -29.59
CA ARG A 96 18.26 17.53 -30.27
C ARG A 96 17.02 17.68 -29.38
N CYS A 97 17.20 17.59 -28.06
CA CYS A 97 16.13 17.71 -27.08
C CYS A 97 16.14 19.05 -26.34
N ILE A 98 17.09 19.95 -26.65
CA ILE A 98 17.13 21.30 -26.07
C ILE A 98 16.21 22.18 -26.87
N THR A 99 15.21 22.79 -26.26
CA THR A 99 14.26 23.70 -26.89
C THR A 99 14.61 25.17 -26.70
N TYR A 100 15.26 25.50 -25.57
CA TYR A 100 15.75 26.84 -25.27
C TYR A 100 16.96 26.78 -24.33
N GLU A 101 18.00 27.57 -24.59
CA GLU A 101 19.19 27.70 -23.74
C GLU A 101 19.66 29.14 -23.68
N HIS A 102 19.58 29.75 -22.49
CA HIS A 102 20.12 31.07 -22.20
C HIS A 102 21.64 30.99 -21.92
N PRO A 103 22.46 32.03 -22.18
CA PRO A 103 23.90 32.05 -21.86
C PRO A 103 24.26 31.67 -20.43
N ILE A 104 23.39 31.97 -19.43
CA ILE A 104 23.52 31.54 -18.05
C ILE A 104 23.59 30.00 -17.96
N MET A 105 22.72 29.31 -18.66
CA MET A 105 22.74 27.85 -18.65
C MET A 105 23.94 27.26 -19.37
N THR A 106 24.35 27.88 -20.46
CA THR A 106 25.60 27.54 -21.15
C THR A 106 26.81 27.65 -20.23
N GLU A 107 26.88 28.68 -19.38
CA GLU A 107 27.95 28.84 -18.38
C GLU A 107 27.90 27.72 -17.33
N ILE A 108 26.72 27.37 -16.81
CA ILE A 108 26.56 26.25 -15.87
C ILE A 108 27.02 24.93 -16.52
N LYS A 109 26.61 24.66 -17.76
CA LYS A 109 26.95 23.43 -18.49
C LYS A 109 28.45 23.30 -18.80
N LYS A 110 29.20 24.40 -18.92
CA LYS A 110 30.69 24.35 -19.05
C LYS A 110 31.34 23.64 -17.85
N HIS A 111 30.70 23.69 -16.70
CA HIS A 111 31.19 23.10 -15.44
C HIS A 111 30.49 21.80 -15.06
N ARG A 112 29.68 21.20 -15.92
CA ARG A 112 28.84 20.04 -15.61
C ARG A 112 29.62 18.86 -15.05
N ASP A 113 30.86 18.64 -15.48
CA ASP A 113 31.69 17.53 -14.98
C ASP A 113 32.10 17.68 -13.53
N LYS A 114 32.08 18.90 -12.96
CA LYS A 114 32.33 19.15 -11.52
C LYS A 114 31.20 18.66 -10.62
N PHE A 115 30.01 18.40 -11.16
CA PHE A 115 28.89 17.81 -10.42
C PHE A 115 28.92 16.27 -10.41
N ILE A 116 29.89 15.67 -11.12
CA ILE A 116 30.05 14.23 -11.22
C ILE A 116 31.05 13.76 -10.17
N THR A 117 30.58 13.07 -9.16
CA THR A 117 31.36 12.57 -8.02
C THR A 117 30.86 11.18 -7.62
N LYS A 118 31.56 10.52 -6.70
CA LYS A 118 31.12 9.23 -6.11
C LYS A 118 29.76 9.32 -5.41
N GLU A 119 29.37 10.50 -4.94
CA GLU A 119 28.04 10.74 -4.36
C GLU A 119 26.90 10.46 -5.34
N CYS A 120 27.14 10.50 -6.65
CA CYS A 120 26.14 10.16 -7.66
C CYS A 120 25.69 8.70 -7.63
N PHE A 121 26.53 7.78 -7.14
CA PHE A 121 26.23 6.35 -7.18
C PHE A 121 25.08 5.97 -6.24
N LYS A 122 25.07 6.51 -5.01
CA LYS A 122 24.04 6.18 -4.01
C LYS A 122 22.61 6.50 -4.49
N PRO A 123 22.31 7.71 -5.03
CA PRO A 123 21.01 8.01 -5.60
C PRO A 123 20.67 7.16 -6.83
N ILE A 124 21.64 6.90 -7.72
CA ILE A 124 21.41 6.08 -8.92
C ILE A 124 20.98 4.66 -8.55
N ILE A 125 21.71 4.01 -7.62
CA ILE A 125 21.40 2.67 -7.14
C ILE A 125 20.07 2.69 -6.38
N GLY A 126 19.87 3.66 -5.48
CA GLY A 126 18.65 3.80 -4.70
C GLY A 126 17.42 3.95 -5.58
N TYR A 127 17.49 4.82 -6.59
CA TYR A 127 16.40 5.02 -7.54
C TYR A 127 16.13 3.78 -8.39
N SER A 128 17.19 3.09 -8.84
CA SER A 128 17.05 1.80 -9.53
C SER A 128 16.34 0.76 -8.67
N CYS A 129 16.72 0.60 -7.40
CA CYS A 129 16.06 -0.30 -6.46
C CYS A 129 14.58 0.07 -6.24
N GLU A 130 14.26 1.37 -6.20
CA GLU A 130 12.88 1.85 -6.10
C GLU A 130 12.04 1.50 -7.33
N GLN A 131 12.59 1.60 -8.55
CA GLN A 131 11.89 1.18 -9.75
C GLN A 131 11.58 -0.31 -9.75
N ILE A 132 12.49 -1.14 -9.24
CA ILE A 132 12.27 -2.59 -9.06
C ILE A 132 11.15 -2.85 -8.04
N LYS A 133 11.14 -2.12 -6.91
CA LYS A 133 10.06 -2.21 -5.90
C LYS A 133 8.70 -1.80 -6.50
N LYS A 134 8.64 -0.72 -7.26
CA LYS A 134 7.42 -0.27 -7.96
C LYS A 134 6.92 -1.31 -8.95
N CYS A 135 7.83 -1.97 -9.66
CA CYS A 135 7.52 -3.06 -10.56
C CYS A 135 6.82 -4.22 -9.82
N ARG A 136 7.37 -4.66 -8.69
CA ARG A 136 6.77 -5.70 -7.83
C ARG A 136 5.46 -5.23 -7.18
N GLY A 137 5.37 -3.96 -6.80
CA GLY A 137 4.18 -3.37 -6.18
C GLY A 137 2.96 -3.34 -7.08
N LEU A 138 3.14 -3.09 -8.37
CA LEU A 138 2.07 -3.17 -9.36
C LEU A 138 1.50 -4.57 -9.47
N ASN A 139 2.35 -5.61 -9.45
CA ASN A 139 1.89 -6.99 -9.45
C ASN A 139 0.97 -7.30 -8.25
N LYS A 140 1.35 -6.84 -7.05
CA LYS A 140 0.48 -6.96 -5.85
C LYS A 140 -0.89 -6.31 -6.08
N ARG A 141 -0.95 -5.14 -6.73
CA ARG A 141 -2.21 -4.45 -7.02
C ARG A 141 -3.07 -5.17 -8.06
N PHE A 142 -2.48 -5.78 -9.08
CA PHE A 142 -3.20 -6.63 -10.02
C PHE A 142 -3.78 -7.86 -9.35
N LEU A 143 -3.04 -8.51 -8.45
CA LEU A 143 -3.52 -9.66 -7.68
C LEU A 143 -4.62 -9.29 -6.67
N GLN A 144 -4.72 -8.02 -6.28
CA GLN A 144 -5.75 -7.47 -5.41
C GLN A 144 -6.92 -6.84 -6.18
N GLU A 145 -6.95 -6.99 -7.49
CA GLU A 145 -8.04 -6.52 -8.33
C GLU A 145 -9.31 -7.22 -7.91
N ASN A 146 -10.34 -6.90 -7.57
CA ASN A 146 -11.53 -7.55 -7.00
C ASN A 146 -11.46 -7.82 -5.49
N ILE A 147 -10.59 -7.09 -4.77
CA ILE A 147 -10.64 -7.16 -3.32
C ILE A 147 -12.01 -6.68 -2.83
N GLU A 148 -12.71 -7.53 -2.10
CA GLU A 148 -13.98 -7.17 -1.47
C GLU A 148 -13.72 -6.49 -0.13
N ARG A 149 -14.56 -5.51 0.21
CA ARG A 149 -14.53 -4.92 1.52
C ARG A 149 -15.06 -5.91 2.55
N ARG A 150 -14.20 -6.32 3.47
CA ARG A 150 -14.59 -7.18 4.57
C ARG A 150 -15.23 -6.35 5.69
N GLU A 151 -16.13 -6.99 6.41
CA GLU A 151 -16.86 -6.38 7.53
C GLU A 151 -16.09 -6.49 8.85
N VAL A 152 -16.47 -5.68 9.84
CA VAL A 152 -15.89 -5.72 11.19
C VAL A 152 -15.92 -7.14 11.77
N LEU A 153 -17.04 -7.86 11.64
CA LEU A 153 -17.20 -9.21 12.20
C LEU A 153 -16.27 -10.27 11.58
N ASP A 154 -15.68 -9.99 10.40
CA ASP A 154 -14.66 -10.88 9.81
C ASP A 154 -13.32 -10.83 10.57
N PHE A 155 -13.15 -9.83 11.41
CA PHE A 155 -11.97 -9.61 12.23
C PHE A 155 -12.23 -9.90 13.73
N VAL A 156 -13.36 -10.48 14.05
CA VAL A 156 -13.74 -10.84 15.44
C VAL A 156 -13.69 -12.35 15.60
N CYS A 157 -12.99 -12.79 16.63
CA CYS A 157 -12.86 -14.20 16.99
C CYS A 157 -13.34 -14.46 18.42
N THR A 158 -13.89 -15.66 18.68
CA THR A 158 -14.15 -16.19 20.01
C THR A 158 -13.17 -17.30 20.34
N TYR A 159 -12.90 -17.51 21.62
CA TYR A 159 -11.96 -18.51 22.13
C TYR A 159 -12.65 -19.79 22.52
N HIS A 160 -12.00 -20.93 22.27
CA HIS A 160 -12.43 -22.22 22.77
C HIS A 160 -11.20 -23.12 22.98
N LYS A 161 -11.02 -23.58 24.21
CA LYS A 161 -9.85 -24.38 24.60
C LYS A 161 -8.54 -23.74 24.14
N GLN A 162 -7.78 -24.41 23.26
CA GLN A 162 -6.50 -23.93 22.71
C GLN A 162 -6.64 -23.28 21.33
N GLY A 163 -7.87 -23.00 20.88
CA GLY A 163 -8.13 -22.44 19.57
C GLY A 163 -9.06 -21.24 19.60
N SER A 164 -9.31 -20.70 18.42
CA SER A 164 -10.27 -19.64 18.18
C SER A 164 -11.10 -19.92 16.93
N SER A 165 -12.31 -19.37 16.88
CA SER A 165 -13.18 -19.41 15.71
C SER A 165 -13.65 -18.00 15.38
N LYS A 166 -13.89 -17.72 14.09
CA LYS A 166 -14.56 -16.47 13.73
C LYS A 166 -15.94 -16.42 14.36
N ILE A 167 -16.30 -15.25 14.90
CA ILE A 167 -17.57 -15.09 15.61
C ILE A 167 -18.77 -15.38 14.69
N LYS A 168 -18.71 -15.01 13.40
CA LYS A 168 -19.76 -15.34 12.42
C LYS A 168 -20.03 -16.84 12.38
N ASN A 169 -18.99 -17.65 12.19
CA ASN A 169 -19.09 -19.11 12.09
C ASN A 169 -19.54 -19.72 13.43
N TRP A 170 -19.07 -19.14 14.56
CA TRP A 170 -19.43 -19.60 15.89
C TRP A 170 -20.92 -19.38 16.20
N LEU A 171 -21.47 -18.24 15.78
CA LEU A 171 -22.90 -17.92 15.92
C LEU A 171 -23.74 -18.77 14.96
N GLU A 172 -23.35 -18.86 13.69
CA GLU A 172 -24.05 -19.64 12.66
C GLU A 172 -24.17 -21.12 13.06
N TYR A 173 -23.06 -21.72 13.52
CA TYR A 173 -23.05 -23.09 14.02
C TYR A 173 -24.08 -23.34 15.14
N ARG A 174 -24.44 -22.31 15.93
CA ARG A 174 -25.37 -22.36 17.05
C ARG A 174 -26.77 -21.85 16.74
N ASN A 175 -27.04 -21.50 15.48
CA ASN A 175 -28.25 -20.80 15.05
C ASN A 175 -28.50 -19.49 15.82
N LEU A 176 -27.42 -18.80 16.23
CA LEU A 176 -27.47 -17.50 16.86
C LEU A 176 -27.26 -16.40 15.85
N LYS A 177 -27.85 -15.23 16.08
CA LYS A 177 -27.75 -14.07 15.19
C LYS A 177 -27.11 -12.89 15.90
N GLN A 178 -26.20 -12.20 15.21
CA GLN A 178 -25.45 -11.07 15.78
C GLN A 178 -26.36 -9.92 16.26
N GLN A 179 -27.52 -9.74 15.67
CA GLN A 179 -28.48 -8.69 16.03
C GLN A 179 -29.06 -8.82 17.45
N TYR A 180 -29.03 -10.01 18.02
CA TYR A 180 -29.47 -10.26 19.39
C TYR A 180 -28.31 -10.30 20.40
N CYS A 181 -27.09 -10.01 19.96
CA CYS A 181 -25.93 -9.96 20.83
C CYS A 181 -25.80 -8.57 21.51
N GLY A 182 -25.38 -8.57 22.77
CA GLY A 182 -24.92 -7.40 23.52
C GLY A 182 -23.47 -7.57 23.92
N LEU A 183 -22.66 -6.49 23.83
CA LEU A 183 -21.24 -6.52 24.17
C LEU A 183 -20.91 -5.60 25.33
N VAL A 184 -20.05 -6.09 26.21
CA VAL A 184 -19.45 -5.31 27.30
C VAL A 184 -17.93 -5.48 27.25
N ASN A 185 -17.18 -4.40 27.44
CA ASN A 185 -15.72 -4.47 27.51
C ASN A 185 -15.26 -5.37 28.65
N VAL A 186 -14.27 -6.22 28.40
CA VAL A 186 -13.57 -6.92 29.46
C VAL A 186 -12.60 -5.94 30.13
N PRO A 187 -12.70 -5.70 31.44
CA PRO A 187 -11.81 -4.75 32.13
C PRO A 187 -10.33 -5.10 31.94
N ASN A 188 -9.52 -4.07 31.73
CA ASN A 188 -8.05 -4.18 31.55
C ASN A 188 -7.59 -4.98 30.30
N MET A 189 -8.48 -5.26 29.35
CA MET A 189 -8.14 -5.95 28.09
C MET A 189 -8.64 -5.14 26.89
N HIS A 190 -7.72 -4.60 26.11
CA HIS A 190 -8.06 -3.85 24.89
C HIS A 190 -8.70 -4.78 23.85
N ASP A 191 -9.76 -4.28 23.20
CA ASP A 191 -10.46 -4.95 22.10
C ASP A 191 -10.95 -6.38 22.42
N ASN A 192 -11.20 -6.65 23.72
CA ASN A 192 -11.80 -7.87 24.21
C ASN A 192 -13.14 -7.58 24.89
N TYR A 193 -14.13 -8.41 24.57
CA TYR A 193 -15.52 -8.17 24.99
C TYR A 193 -16.15 -9.46 25.50
N SER A 194 -17.02 -9.31 26.50
CA SER A 194 -17.99 -10.34 26.90
C SER A 194 -19.22 -10.20 26.02
N CYS A 195 -19.64 -11.28 25.39
CA CYS A 195 -20.81 -11.33 24.52
C CYS A 195 -21.99 -11.96 25.28
N PHE A 196 -23.09 -11.25 25.31
CA PHE A 196 -24.36 -11.64 25.90
C PHE A 196 -25.40 -11.83 24.82
N TYR A 197 -26.50 -12.55 25.10
CA TYR A 197 -27.49 -12.85 24.09
C TYR A 197 -28.91 -12.61 24.58
N ASP A 198 -29.71 -11.97 23.76
CA ASP A 198 -31.12 -11.68 24.01
C ASP A 198 -32.00 -12.82 23.49
N TRP A 199 -32.16 -13.84 24.33
CA TRP A 199 -32.97 -15.01 24.02
C TRP A 199 -34.43 -14.67 23.79
N GLY A 200 -34.97 -13.72 24.57
CA GLY A 200 -36.38 -13.33 24.49
C GLY A 200 -36.72 -12.72 23.14
N ASN A 201 -35.91 -11.78 22.66
CA ASN A 201 -36.08 -11.21 21.31
C ASN A 201 -35.81 -12.24 20.19
N HIS A 202 -34.82 -13.10 20.38
CA HIS A 202 -34.55 -14.16 19.40
C HIS A 202 -35.77 -15.07 19.22
N PHE A 203 -36.30 -15.60 20.34
CA PHE A 203 -37.44 -16.54 20.27
C PHE A 203 -38.70 -15.87 19.73
N LEU A 204 -38.94 -14.61 20.08
CA LEU A 204 -40.10 -13.86 19.62
C LEU A 204 -40.03 -13.51 18.15
N ASN A 205 -38.90 -12.94 17.68
CA ASN A 205 -38.79 -12.42 16.33
C ASN A 205 -38.50 -13.51 15.27
N GLU A 206 -37.93 -14.64 15.71
CA GLU A 206 -37.67 -15.78 14.80
C GLU A 206 -38.76 -16.87 14.92
N ASP A 207 -39.83 -16.58 15.66
CA ASP A 207 -40.94 -17.52 15.89
C ASP A 207 -40.49 -18.91 16.35
N VAL A 208 -39.50 -18.95 17.26
CA VAL A 208 -38.90 -20.20 17.73
C VAL A 208 -39.74 -20.78 18.86
N SER A 209 -40.36 -21.94 18.62
CA SER A 209 -41.03 -22.69 19.68
C SER A 209 -40.07 -23.55 20.48
N PHE A 210 -40.51 -23.95 21.70
CA PHE A 210 -39.72 -24.90 22.48
C PHE A 210 -39.50 -26.24 21.76
N LYS A 211 -40.47 -26.66 20.94
CA LYS A 211 -40.35 -27.85 20.11
C LYS A 211 -39.24 -27.74 19.08
N ASP A 212 -39.10 -26.56 18.46
CA ASP A 212 -38.03 -26.28 17.48
C ASP A 212 -36.65 -26.31 18.15
N LEU A 213 -36.55 -25.74 19.39
CA LEU A 213 -35.32 -25.83 20.17
C LEU A 213 -34.91 -27.30 20.44
N ILE A 214 -35.85 -28.14 20.80
CA ILE A 214 -35.60 -29.57 21.06
C ILE A 214 -35.26 -30.32 19.75
N ASN A 215 -35.93 -30.03 18.66
CA ASN A 215 -35.65 -30.65 17.35
C ASN A 215 -34.28 -30.24 16.82
N ALA A 216 -33.93 -28.96 16.84
CA ALA A 216 -32.63 -28.49 16.45
C ALA A 216 -31.50 -29.17 17.24
N TYR A 217 -31.72 -29.41 18.52
CA TYR A 217 -30.81 -30.16 19.37
C TYR A 217 -30.67 -31.63 18.93
N LYS A 218 -31.77 -32.32 18.66
CA LYS A 218 -31.76 -33.71 18.21
C LYS A 218 -31.02 -33.87 16.90
N ASP A 219 -31.29 -32.98 15.94
CA ASP A 219 -30.64 -32.97 14.62
C ASP A 219 -29.13 -32.76 14.73
N ARG A 220 -28.70 -31.85 15.59
CA ARG A 220 -27.28 -31.61 15.89
C ARG A 220 -26.62 -32.81 16.57
N THR A 221 -27.28 -33.43 17.53
CA THR A 221 -26.72 -34.60 18.23
C THR A 221 -26.51 -35.76 17.29
N ILE A 222 -27.45 -36.01 16.36
CA ILE A 222 -27.33 -37.04 15.33
C ILE A 222 -26.16 -36.71 14.40
N TYR A 223 -26.05 -35.47 13.94
CA TYR A 223 -24.96 -35.02 13.07
C TYR A 223 -23.58 -35.18 13.74
N ASP A 224 -23.44 -34.75 14.98
CA ASP A 224 -22.19 -34.85 15.73
C ASP A 224 -21.82 -36.32 15.98
N THR A 225 -22.82 -37.18 16.30
CA THR A 225 -22.60 -38.62 16.42
C THR A 225 -22.13 -39.26 15.12
N ILE A 226 -22.73 -38.90 13.98
CA ILE A 226 -22.31 -39.37 12.64
C ILE A 226 -20.87 -38.96 12.37
N ASN A 227 -20.49 -37.72 12.65
CA ASN A 227 -19.14 -37.23 12.43
C ASN A 227 -18.12 -37.96 13.32
N ILE A 228 -18.43 -38.20 14.60
CA ILE A 228 -17.58 -38.95 15.50
C ILE A 228 -17.39 -40.39 14.98
N VAL A 229 -18.46 -41.07 14.54
CA VAL A 229 -18.40 -42.39 13.97
C VAL A 229 -17.52 -42.45 12.70
N LYS A 230 -17.66 -41.43 11.83
CA LYS A 230 -16.80 -41.32 10.63
C LYS A 230 -15.33 -41.17 10.98
N ARG A 231 -14.98 -40.35 12.00
CA ARG A 231 -13.61 -40.15 12.46
C ARG A 231 -13.03 -41.42 13.07
N ILE A 232 -13.81 -42.14 13.87
CA ILE A 232 -13.39 -43.45 14.40
C ILE A 232 -13.09 -44.44 13.28
N LYS A 233 -13.97 -44.55 12.27
CA LYS A 233 -13.75 -45.40 11.09
C LYS A 233 -12.51 -45.01 10.29
N ASN A 234 -12.10 -43.76 10.35
CA ASN A 234 -10.88 -43.26 9.70
C ASN A 234 -9.60 -43.46 10.57
N GLY A 235 -9.69 -44.18 11.69
CA GLY A 235 -8.55 -44.55 12.52
C GLY A 235 -8.13 -43.52 13.59
N GLU A 236 -8.99 -42.56 13.93
CA GLU A 236 -8.73 -41.64 15.04
C GLU A 236 -8.96 -42.34 16.39
N ASN A 237 -7.88 -42.76 17.05
CA ASN A 237 -7.90 -43.46 18.33
C ASN A 237 -8.43 -42.58 19.47
N GLY A 238 -9.15 -43.19 20.42
CA GLY A 238 -9.66 -42.54 21.65
C GLY A 238 -11.03 -41.88 21.49
N LEU A 239 -11.64 -41.89 20.31
CA LEU A 239 -12.97 -41.31 20.06
C LEU A 239 -14.11 -42.23 20.55
N GLU A 240 -13.86 -43.51 20.74
CA GLU A 240 -14.84 -44.45 21.31
C GLU A 240 -15.34 -44.00 22.70
N ASN A 241 -14.44 -43.47 23.52
CA ASN A 241 -14.80 -42.91 24.83
C ASN A 241 -15.68 -41.66 24.72
N ILE A 242 -15.54 -40.89 23.64
CA ILE A 242 -16.38 -39.70 23.39
C ILE A 242 -17.79 -40.14 22.95
N LEU A 243 -17.89 -41.18 22.12
CA LEU A 243 -19.16 -41.75 21.71
C LEU A 243 -19.94 -42.30 22.92
N HIS A 244 -19.28 -43.02 23.83
CA HIS A 244 -19.89 -43.52 25.08
C HIS A 244 -20.36 -42.38 25.97
N LYS A 245 -19.60 -41.30 26.07
CA LYS A 245 -19.97 -40.09 26.82
C LYS A 245 -21.11 -39.33 26.14
N ALA A 246 -21.15 -39.26 24.82
CA ALA A 246 -22.23 -38.61 24.06
C ALA A 246 -23.54 -39.39 24.13
N GLN A 247 -23.51 -40.70 24.28
CA GLN A 247 -24.72 -41.54 24.43
C GLN A 247 -25.36 -41.43 25.81
N PHE A 248 -24.61 -41.16 26.87
CA PHE A 248 -25.07 -41.39 28.24
C PHE A 248 -25.03 -40.20 29.17
N LYS A 249 -24.33 -39.11 28.91
CA LYS A 249 -24.33 -37.99 29.83
C LYS A 249 -25.04 -36.77 29.28
N ASN A 250 -26.27 -36.71 29.71
CA ASN A 250 -27.02 -35.48 29.81
C ASN A 250 -27.14 -34.67 28.53
N MET A 251 -28.10 -35.05 27.74
CA MET A 251 -28.72 -34.26 26.69
C MET A 251 -28.88 -32.80 27.12
N VAL A 252 -29.20 -32.58 28.38
CA VAL A 252 -29.33 -31.25 28.97
C VAL A 252 -27.98 -30.51 29.06
N ASN A 253 -26.91 -31.15 29.50
CA ASN A 253 -25.61 -30.52 29.60
C ASN A 253 -25.06 -30.13 28.21
N PHE A 254 -25.34 -30.91 27.18
CA PHE A 254 -24.98 -30.57 25.83
C PHE A 254 -25.77 -29.34 25.31
N ILE A 255 -27.09 -29.29 25.57
CA ILE A 255 -27.93 -28.14 25.27
C ILE A 255 -27.40 -26.89 25.97
N LEU A 256 -27.09 -26.99 27.24
CA LEU A 256 -26.58 -25.89 28.04
C LEU A 256 -25.23 -25.41 27.52
N ASP A 257 -24.31 -26.32 27.20
CA ASP A 257 -23.00 -25.98 26.58
C ASP A 257 -23.16 -25.41 25.16
N PHE A 258 -24.05 -25.99 24.38
CA PHE A 258 -24.26 -25.59 22.99
C PHE A 258 -24.85 -24.16 22.87
N TYR A 259 -25.85 -23.85 23.70
CA TYR A 259 -26.50 -22.55 23.73
C TYR A 259 -25.85 -21.56 24.70
N GLY A 260 -24.77 -21.93 25.38
CA GLY A 260 -24.14 -21.07 26.38
C GLY A 260 -24.96 -20.88 27.67
N LEU A 261 -25.86 -21.80 27.95
CA LEU A 261 -26.81 -21.72 29.08
C LEU A 261 -26.26 -22.32 30.37
N ARG A 262 -24.96 -22.25 30.60
CA ARG A 262 -24.26 -22.80 31.79
C ARG A 262 -24.77 -22.24 33.14
N ASN A 263 -25.61 -21.23 33.08
CA ASN A 263 -26.13 -20.52 34.26
C ASN A 263 -27.40 -21.13 34.84
N ILE A 264 -27.90 -22.18 34.22
CA ILE A 264 -29.10 -22.85 34.76
C ILE A 264 -28.59 -23.97 35.67
N GLU A 265 -28.17 -23.60 36.88
CA GLU A 265 -27.63 -24.54 37.87
C GLU A 265 -28.57 -25.71 38.19
N ASP A 266 -29.86 -25.53 37.95
CA ASP A 266 -30.92 -26.52 38.27
C ASP A 266 -31.52 -27.21 37.02
N ALA A 267 -31.03 -26.95 35.82
CA ALA A 267 -31.65 -27.51 34.59
C ALA A 267 -31.17 -28.93 34.31
N VAL A 268 -31.57 -29.87 35.12
CA VAL A 268 -31.27 -31.30 34.97
C VAL A 268 -32.30 -32.03 34.10
N THR A 269 -33.40 -31.38 33.71
CA THR A 269 -34.53 -32.00 33.03
C THR A 269 -35.08 -31.13 31.86
N ILE A 270 -35.82 -31.76 30.93
CA ILE A 270 -36.56 -31.05 29.87
C ILE A 270 -37.55 -30.04 30.47
N THR A 271 -38.13 -30.35 31.61
CA THR A 271 -39.07 -29.47 32.34
C THR A 271 -38.38 -28.19 32.81
N SER A 272 -37.15 -28.28 33.34
CA SER A 272 -36.38 -27.12 33.77
C SER A 272 -35.98 -26.26 32.56
N LEU A 273 -35.61 -26.89 31.41
CA LEU A 273 -35.29 -26.18 30.19
C LEU A 273 -36.53 -25.47 29.63
N LYS A 274 -37.72 -26.12 29.69
CA LYS A 274 -38.95 -25.45 29.27
C LYS A 274 -39.27 -24.26 30.16
N LYS A 275 -39.13 -24.36 31.47
CA LYS A 275 -39.32 -23.26 32.42
C LYS A 275 -38.33 -22.11 32.12
N TRP A 276 -37.09 -22.43 31.80
CA TRP A 276 -36.12 -21.43 31.40
C TRP A 276 -36.56 -20.74 30.09
N PHE A 277 -36.97 -21.49 29.06
CA PHE A 277 -37.45 -20.96 27.79
C PHE A 277 -38.64 -20.01 27.96
N ASP A 278 -39.64 -20.45 28.72
CA ASP A 278 -40.88 -19.68 29.00
C ASP A 278 -40.61 -18.39 29.79
N ASN A 279 -39.51 -18.31 30.53
CA ASN A 279 -39.11 -17.13 31.31
C ASN A 279 -38.26 -16.12 30.55
N GLN A 280 -37.83 -16.41 29.32
CA GLN A 280 -37.03 -15.47 28.54
C GLN A 280 -37.87 -14.27 28.11
N LYS A 281 -37.43 -13.08 28.52
CA LYS A 281 -38.04 -11.80 28.13
C LYS A 281 -37.11 -11.02 27.21
N PRO A 282 -37.66 -10.27 26.24
CA PRO A 282 -36.87 -9.36 25.41
C PRO A 282 -36.09 -8.36 26.27
N ILE A 283 -34.79 -8.23 25.99
CA ILE A 283 -33.88 -7.30 26.67
C ILE A 283 -33.67 -6.05 25.80
N GLY A 284 -33.62 -6.20 24.47
CA GLY A 284 -33.47 -5.11 23.50
C GLY A 284 -32.02 -4.78 23.14
N TYR A 285 -31.15 -5.77 23.15
CA TYR A 285 -29.80 -5.59 22.57
C TYR A 285 -29.91 -5.24 21.09
N LYS A 286 -28.99 -4.40 20.61
CA LYS A 286 -29.00 -3.87 19.23
C LYS A 286 -27.95 -4.50 18.34
N GLY A 287 -27.41 -5.65 18.71
CA GLY A 287 -26.39 -6.37 17.96
C GLY A 287 -24.98 -5.83 18.12
N MET A 288 -24.01 -6.61 17.66
CA MET A 288 -22.58 -6.27 17.70
C MET A 288 -22.21 -5.18 16.68
N VAL A 289 -22.90 -5.13 15.55
CA VAL A 289 -22.76 -4.11 14.49
C VAL A 289 -24.15 -3.62 14.06
N ASN A 290 -24.21 -2.52 13.29
CA ASN A 290 -25.49 -2.03 12.75
C ASN A 290 -26.04 -2.99 11.68
N GLU A 291 -27.34 -2.92 11.40
CA GLU A 291 -28.02 -3.78 10.41
C GLU A 291 -27.47 -3.65 9.00
N SER A 292 -26.99 -2.46 8.63
CA SER A 292 -26.39 -2.21 7.32
C SER A 292 -24.95 -2.74 7.17
N HIS A 293 -24.38 -3.31 8.24
CA HIS A 293 -23.00 -3.81 8.30
C HIS A 293 -21.94 -2.78 7.87
N THR A 294 -22.25 -1.47 7.99
CA THR A 294 -21.35 -0.37 7.63
C THR A 294 -20.54 0.18 8.81
N SER A 295 -20.73 -0.39 10.00
CA SER A 295 -19.97 0.02 11.21
C SER A 295 -18.48 -0.22 11.01
N ASN A 296 -17.67 0.67 11.61
CA ASN A 296 -16.21 0.51 11.69
C ASN A 296 -15.77 0.01 13.07
N GLU A 297 -16.70 -0.09 14.01
CA GLU A 297 -16.46 -0.50 15.41
C GLU A 297 -17.58 -1.41 15.90
N LEU A 298 -17.28 -2.15 16.97
CA LEU A 298 -18.27 -2.96 17.67
C LEU A 298 -19.14 -2.06 18.55
N ARG A 299 -20.43 -2.40 18.63
CA ARG A 299 -21.42 -1.70 19.46
C ARG A 299 -21.45 -2.27 20.86
N LEU A 300 -21.27 -1.43 21.87
CA LEU A 300 -21.45 -1.79 23.26
C LEU A 300 -22.92 -1.73 23.68
N SER A 301 -23.27 -2.52 24.67
CA SER A 301 -24.59 -2.61 25.26
C SER A 301 -24.51 -2.45 26.78
N SER A 302 -25.60 -1.99 27.38
CA SER A 302 -25.78 -2.09 28.83
C SER A 302 -26.31 -3.48 29.16
N VAL A 303 -25.63 -4.17 30.05
CA VAL A 303 -26.01 -5.53 30.51
C VAL A 303 -26.18 -5.51 32.02
N GLU A 304 -27.22 -6.18 32.52
CA GLU A 304 -27.46 -6.31 33.95
C GLU A 304 -26.30 -7.04 34.64
N LYS A 305 -26.07 -6.72 35.90
CA LYS A 305 -25.09 -7.43 36.72
C LYS A 305 -25.53 -8.88 36.90
N ASP A 306 -24.55 -9.76 37.04
CA ASP A 306 -24.76 -11.21 37.31
C ASP A 306 -25.30 -12.03 36.12
N VAL A 307 -25.51 -11.42 34.93
CA VAL A 307 -25.74 -12.18 33.70
C VAL A 307 -24.42 -12.76 33.21
N LEU A 308 -24.41 -14.05 32.83
CA LEU A 308 -23.21 -14.67 32.28
C LEU A 308 -23.16 -14.52 30.76
N PRO A 309 -21.98 -14.23 30.20
CA PRO A 309 -21.80 -14.13 28.74
C PRO A 309 -21.91 -15.50 28.09
N ILE A 310 -22.40 -15.52 26.85
CA ILE A 310 -22.40 -16.73 26.00
C ILE A 310 -21.01 -17.08 25.50
N CYS A 311 -20.15 -16.08 25.30
CA CYS A 311 -18.73 -16.24 24.94
C CYS A 311 -17.97 -14.96 25.22
N HIS A 312 -16.63 -15.05 25.13
CA HIS A 312 -15.74 -13.90 25.07
C HIS A 312 -15.18 -13.79 23.66
N ILE A 313 -15.03 -12.57 23.18
CA ILE A 313 -14.54 -12.28 21.84
C ILE A 313 -13.37 -11.31 21.87
N SER A 314 -12.49 -11.41 20.88
CA SER A 314 -11.44 -10.44 20.60
C SER A 314 -11.63 -9.84 19.22
N TYR A 315 -11.47 -8.54 19.11
CA TYR A 315 -11.53 -7.79 17.87
C TYR A 315 -10.13 -7.40 17.41
N ASN A 316 -9.70 -7.91 16.26
CA ASN A 316 -8.47 -7.48 15.63
C ASN A 316 -8.69 -6.14 14.91
N LYS A 317 -8.74 -5.06 15.68
CA LYS A 317 -8.99 -3.70 15.19
C LYS A 317 -7.90 -3.22 14.24
N ASP A 318 -6.64 -3.51 14.53
CA ASP A 318 -5.50 -3.14 13.67
C ASP A 318 -5.57 -3.85 12.31
N GLY A 319 -5.90 -5.14 12.32
CA GLY A 319 -6.11 -5.91 11.09
C GLY A 319 -7.25 -5.36 10.24
N TYR A 320 -8.35 -4.94 10.86
CA TYR A 320 -9.47 -4.31 10.17
C TYR A 320 -9.09 -2.94 9.59
N THR A 321 -8.42 -2.11 10.38
CA THR A 321 -7.95 -0.78 9.96
C THR A 321 -6.98 -0.88 8.77
N SER A 322 -6.03 -1.81 8.85
CA SER A 322 -5.10 -2.09 7.75
C SER A 322 -5.83 -2.54 6.49
N HIS A 323 -6.81 -3.46 6.62
CA HIS A 323 -7.63 -3.90 5.50
C HIS A 323 -8.42 -2.75 4.85
N CYS A 324 -9.02 -1.87 5.66
CA CYS A 324 -9.75 -0.70 5.15
C CYS A 324 -8.83 0.28 4.41
N ALA A 325 -7.62 0.51 4.92
CA ALA A 325 -6.61 1.34 4.26
C ALA A 325 -6.17 0.73 2.92
N ASP A 326 -5.88 -0.57 2.89
CA ASP A 326 -5.51 -1.30 1.66
C ASP A 326 -6.65 -1.28 0.63
N TYR A 327 -7.89 -1.53 1.08
CA TYR A 327 -9.08 -1.47 0.22
C TYR A 327 -9.26 -0.08 -0.40
N LYS A 328 -9.18 0.98 0.44
CA LYS A 328 -9.29 2.36 -0.03
C LYS A 328 -8.17 2.70 -1.02
N ALA A 329 -6.92 2.35 -0.69
CA ALA A 329 -5.78 2.57 -1.57
C ALA A 329 -5.91 1.83 -2.91
N GLN A 330 -6.46 0.61 -2.90
CA GLN A 330 -6.73 -0.16 -4.12
C GLN A 330 -7.81 0.51 -4.97
N LYS A 331 -8.92 0.95 -4.37
CA LYS A 331 -10.02 1.62 -5.09
C LYS A 331 -9.61 2.99 -5.65
N THR A 332 -8.78 3.74 -4.92
CA THR A 332 -8.20 4.99 -5.42
C THR A 332 -7.30 4.72 -6.63
N TRP A 333 -6.41 3.73 -6.53
CA TRP A 333 -5.55 3.34 -7.64
C TRP A 333 -6.34 2.86 -8.87
N GLU A 334 -7.39 2.04 -8.69
CA GLU A 334 -8.26 1.59 -9.79
C GLU A 334 -8.90 2.78 -10.54
N LYS A 335 -9.25 3.84 -9.82
CA LYS A 335 -9.87 5.06 -10.36
C LYS A 335 -8.86 5.98 -11.07
N GLU A 336 -7.66 6.11 -10.52
CA GLU A 336 -6.64 7.08 -10.95
C GLU A 336 -5.59 6.49 -11.88
N ARG A 337 -5.55 5.16 -12.05
CA ARG A 337 -4.57 4.49 -12.92
C ARG A 337 -4.71 4.93 -14.38
N ASN A 338 -3.57 5.07 -15.06
CA ASN A 338 -3.56 5.29 -16.49
C ASN A 338 -4.13 4.06 -17.24
N PRO A 339 -5.26 4.20 -17.99
CA PRO A 339 -5.93 3.06 -18.62
C PRO A 339 -5.07 2.34 -19.67
N GLU A 340 -4.25 3.07 -20.43
CA GLU A 340 -3.39 2.49 -21.47
C GLU A 340 -2.27 1.66 -20.84
N ARG A 341 -1.59 2.24 -19.82
CA ARG A 341 -0.55 1.54 -19.08
C ARG A 341 -1.10 0.31 -18.35
N TYR A 342 -2.34 0.39 -17.87
CA TYR A 342 -3.01 -0.77 -17.29
C TYR A 342 -3.22 -1.87 -18.32
N LYS A 343 -3.74 -1.56 -19.52
CA LYS A 343 -3.93 -2.53 -20.60
C LYS A 343 -2.61 -3.15 -21.05
N GLU A 344 -1.54 -2.34 -21.16
CA GLU A 344 -0.20 -2.84 -21.51
C GLU A 344 0.35 -3.85 -20.51
N ASN A 345 0.02 -3.71 -19.23
CA ASN A 345 0.53 -4.55 -18.14
C ASN A 345 -0.48 -5.60 -17.63
N ALA A 346 -1.74 -5.58 -18.08
CA ALA A 346 -2.76 -6.54 -17.69
C ALA A 346 -2.33 -7.97 -18.03
N GLY A 347 -2.38 -8.86 -17.05
CA GLY A 347 -1.94 -10.25 -17.18
C GLY A 347 -0.41 -10.46 -17.26
N LYS A 348 0.38 -9.41 -17.04
CA LYS A 348 1.86 -9.50 -17.01
C LYS A 348 2.36 -9.46 -15.56
N LEU A 349 3.45 -10.17 -15.32
CA LEU A 349 4.02 -10.34 -13.96
C LEU A 349 4.66 -9.06 -13.40
N PHE A 350 4.91 -8.02 -14.24
CA PHE A 350 5.64 -6.82 -13.84
C PHE A 350 5.47 -5.62 -14.80
N ASP A 351 5.74 -4.42 -14.30
CA ASP A 351 5.77 -3.19 -15.10
C ASP A 351 7.08 -3.07 -15.86
N ARG A 352 7.00 -3.32 -17.15
CA ARG A 352 8.15 -3.31 -18.08
C ARG A 352 8.81 -1.94 -18.21
N LYS A 353 8.04 -0.85 -18.15
CA LYS A 353 8.58 0.52 -18.21
C LYS A 353 9.49 0.80 -17.01
N ASN A 354 9.07 0.42 -15.81
CA ASN A 354 9.86 0.61 -14.60
C ASN A 354 11.14 -0.24 -14.60
N VAL A 355 11.05 -1.48 -15.09
CA VAL A 355 12.23 -2.36 -15.17
C VAL A 355 13.24 -1.85 -16.21
N ALA A 356 12.79 -1.48 -17.41
CA ALA A 356 13.66 -0.88 -18.43
C ALA A 356 14.35 0.39 -17.90
N HIS A 357 13.64 1.19 -17.09
CA HIS A 357 14.21 2.37 -16.46
C HIS A 357 15.26 2.02 -15.38
N ALA A 358 15.03 0.98 -14.58
CA ALA A 358 16.01 0.49 -13.61
C ALA A 358 17.28 -0.02 -14.28
N VAL A 359 17.14 -0.79 -15.37
CA VAL A 359 18.29 -1.31 -16.13
C VAL A 359 19.08 -0.16 -16.77
N ARG A 360 18.40 0.84 -17.37
CA ARG A 360 19.06 2.04 -17.90
C ARG A 360 19.92 2.72 -16.84
N LEU A 361 19.37 2.95 -15.65
CA LEU A 361 20.10 3.60 -14.56
C LEU A 361 21.30 2.78 -14.06
N LEU A 362 21.17 1.46 -13.99
CA LEU A 362 22.30 0.59 -13.64
C LEU A 362 23.42 0.68 -14.67
N HIS A 363 23.09 0.66 -15.96
CA HIS A 363 24.08 0.82 -17.04
C HIS A 363 24.77 2.18 -16.97
N MET A 364 24.00 3.27 -16.78
CA MET A 364 24.56 4.61 -16.62
C MET A 364 25.47 4.70 -15.38
N GLY A 365 25.10 4.06 -14.27
CA GLY A 365 25.93 4.01 -13.06
C GLY A 365 27.25 3.29 -13.28
N ILE A 366 27.24 2.14 -13.94
CA ILE A 366 28.46 1.36 -14.27
C ILE A 366 29.36 2.16 -15.24
N GLU A 367 28.77 2.76 -16.27
CA GLU A 367 29.48 3.57 -17.25
C GLU A 367 30.14 4.79 -16.58
N LEU A 368 29.38 5.49 -15.74
CA LEU A 368 29.87 6.62 -14.95
C LEU A 368 31.06 6.21 -14.06
N ALA A 369 30.96 5.07 -13.35
CA ALA A 369 32.02 4.58 -12.47
C ALA A 369 33.31 4.25 -13.26
N LYS A 370 33.17 3.63 -14.44
CA LYS A 370 34.30 3.21 -15.27
C LYS A 370 34.95 4.31 -16.08
N THR A 371 34.15 5.29 -16.53
CA THR A 371 34.61 6.28 -17.55
C THR A 371 34.53 7.72 -17.08
N GLY A 372 33.85 8.01 -15.95
CA GLY A 372 33.55 9.37 -15.53
C GLY A 372 32.54 10.11 -16.43
N LYS A 373 31.92 9.44 -17.39
CA LYS A 373 30.98 10.06 -18.36
C LYS A 373 29.54 9.74 -17.96
N PHE A 374 28.69 10.76 -18.02
CA PHE A 374 27.26 10.64 -17.73
C PHE A 374 26.46 10.72 -19.02
N ASN A 375 26.23 9.57 -19.68
CA ASN A 375 25.57 9.51 -20.98
C ASN A 375 24.06 9.31 -20.83
N VAL A 376 23.29 10.37 -21.06
CA VAL A 376 21.82 10.34 -21.02
C VAL A 376 21.25 9.68 -22.28
N ASP A 377 21.83 10.00 -23.46
CA ASP A 377 21.39 9.43 -24.74
C ASP A 377 21.91 8.00 -24.92
N ARG A 378 20.99 7.05 -24.95
CA ARG A 378 21.28 5.61 -25.07
C ARG A 378 21.19 5.10 -26.51
N SER A 379 20.91 6.01 -27.48
CA SER A 379 20.61 5.64 -28.88
C SER A 379 21.65 4.73 -29.53
N ASN A 380 22.93 4.93 -29.20
CA ASN A 380 24.06 4.20 -29.80
C ASN A 380 24.80 3.31 -28.79
N ILE A 381 24.23 3.06 -27.59
CA ILE A 381 24.90 2.32 -26.51
C ILE A 381 24.21 0.99 -26.28
N ASP A 382 23.00 1.02 -25.75
CA ASP A 382 22.25 -0.18 -25.32
C ASP A 382 20.75 -0.05 -25.59
N ARG A 383 20.36 0.83 -26.51
CA ARG A 383 18.99 1.15 -26.89
C ARG A 383 18.15 -0.11 -27.13
N ASP A 384 18.64 -0.99 -28.00
CA ASP A 384 17.87 -2.16 -28.44
C ASP A 384 17.65 -3.15 -27.28
N PHE A 385 18.63 -3.32 -26.40
CA PHE A 385 18.49 -4.14 -25.20
C PHE A 385 17.42 -3.60 -24.26
N ILE A 386 17.44 -2.29 -23.98
CA ILE A 386 16.47 -1.64 -23.08
C ILE A 386 15.06 -1.66 -23.71
N LEU A 387 14.94 -1.42 -25.03
CA LEU A 387 13.67 -1.51 -25.74
C LEU A 387 13.10 -2.94 -25.73
N ASN A 388 13.93 -3.97 -25.89
CA ASN A 388 13.49 -5.37 -25.82
C ASN A 388 12.86 -5.69 -24.46
N ILE A 389 13.45 -5.21 -23.36
CA ILE A 389 12.84 -5.31 -22.02
C ILE A 389 11.50 -4.58 -22.00
N ARG A 390 11.45 -3.35 -22.49
CA ARG A 390 10.24 -2.52 -22.49
C ARG A 390 9.11 -3.13 -23.33
N MET A 391 9.43 -3.75 -24.45
CA MET A 391 8.45 -4.44 -25.31
C MET A 391 8.07 -5.82 -24.79
N GLY A 392 8.84 -6.38 -23.87
CA GLY A 392 8.54 -7.63 -23.18
C GLY A 392 9.00 -8.87 -23.89
N ASN A 393 10.08 -8.76 -24.62
CA ASN A 393 10.74 -9.88 -25.29
C ASN A 393 11.68 -10.66 -24.35
N THR A 394 11.77 -10.24 -23.06
CA THR A 394 12.61 -10.86 -22.04
C THR A 394 11.72 -11.27 -20.85
N SER A 395 11.93 -12.46 -20.28
CA SER A 395 11.17 -12.95 -19.12
C SER A 395 11.52 -12.16 -17.83
N TYR A 396 10.64 -12.23 -16.84
CA TYR A 396 10.88 -11.58 -15.55
C TYR A 396 12.11 -12.16 -14.83
N GLU A 397 12.24 -13.47 -14.86
CA GLU A 397 13.33 -14.22 -14.21
C GLU A 397 14.70 -13.85 -14.82
N GLU A 398 14.79 -13.79 -16.14
CA GLU A 398 16.01 -13.37 -16.86
C GLU A 398 16.38 -11.94 -16.49
N ILE A 399 15.40 -11.03 -16.40
CA ILE A 399 15.65 -9.63 -16.07
C ILE A 399 16.13 -9.48 -14.63
N ILE A 400 15.52 -10.21 -13.66
CA ILE A 400 15.95 -10.15 -12.26
C ILE A 400 17.36 -10.71 -12.09
N ALA A 401 17.66 -11.85 -12.70
CA ALA A 401 19.01 -12.43 -12.68
C ALA A 401 20.05 -11.46 -13.30
N TYR A 402 19.69 -10.80 -14.41
CA TYR A 402 20.51 -9.77 -15.03
C TYR A 402 20.78 -8.58 -14.10
N ILE A 403 19.73 -8.05 -13.44
CA ILE A 403 19.86 -6.91 -12.51
C ILE A 403 20.72 -7.31 -11.28
N GLU A 404 20.56 -8.52 -10.77
CA GLU A 404 21.36 -9.01 -9.65
C GLU A 404 22.84 -9.14 -10.01
N GLY A 405 23.16 -9.69 -11.17
CA GLY A 405 24.52 -9.71 -11.68
C GLY A 405 25.13 -8.32 -11.93
N LYS A 406 24.29 -7.34 -12.35
CA LYS A 406 24.75 -5.97 -12.54
C LYS A 406 25.01 -5.20 -11.25
N LYS A 407 24.41 -5.59 -10.12
CA LYS A 407 24.75 -5.00 -8.82
C LYS A 407 26.18 -5.26 -8.42
N ASP A 408 26.64 -6.48 -8.57
CA ASP A 408 28.04 -6.85 -8.25
C ASP A 408 29.02 -6.09 -9.16
N GLU A 409 28.68 -5.94 -10.45
CA GLU A 409 29.47 -5.17 -11.39
C GLU A 409 29.57 -3.69 -11.00
N ILE A 410 28.44 -3.07 -10.57
CA ILE A 410 28.45 -1.65 -10.16
C ILE A 410 29.24 -1.44 -8.87
N GLU A 411 29.10 -2.35 -7.87
CA GLU A 411 29.85 -2.25 -6.62
C GLU A 411 31.35 -2.30 -6.87
N LYS A 412 31.80 -3.22 -7.72
CA LYS A 412 33.20 -3.32 -8.15
C LYS A 412 33.64 -2.06 -8.87
N ALA A 413 32.88 -1.57 -9.87
CA ALA A 413 33.20 -0.38 -10.64
C ALA A 413 33.30 0.88 -9.75
N ILE A 414 32.43 1.00 -8.74
CA ILE A 414 32.47 2.11 -7.77
C ILE A 414 33.76 2.06 -6.93
N SER A 415 34.15 0.86 -6.46
CA SER A 415 35.37 0.71 -5.65
C SER A 415 36.64 1.08 -6.42
N GLU A 416 36.62 0.86 -7.74
CA GLU A 416 37.74 1.16 -8.66
C GLU A 416 37.66 2.58 -9.26
N SER A 417 36.59 3.32 -9.01
CA SER A 417 36.34 4.65 -9.62
C SER A 417 37.31 5.72 -9.13
N THR A 418 37.83 6.50 -10.05
CA THR A 418 38.74 7.63 -9.80
C THR A 418 38.01 8.97 -9.67
N LEU A 419 36.67 8.98 -9.65
CA LEU A 419 35.89 10.19 -9.47
C LEU A 419 36.16 10.86 -8.09
N PRO A 420 36.04 12.20 -8.00
CA PRO A 420 36.12 12.90 -6.72
C PRO A 420 35.09 12.33 -5.70
N GLU A 421 35.44 12.34 -4.41
CA GLU A 421 34.53 11.83 -3.37
C GLU A 421 33.28 12.72 -3.23
N HIS A 422 33.45 14.04 -3.20
CA HIS A 422 32.43 15.03 -2.91
C HIS A 422 32.39 16.16 -3.94
N ILE A 423 31.21 16.77 -4.06
CA ILE A 423 31.02 17.98 -4.85
C ILE A 423 31.66 19.17 -4.12
N ASP A 424 32.34 20.03 -4.85
CA ASP A 424 32.84 21.29 -4.33
C ASP A 424 31.70 22.28 -4.09
N VAL A 425 31.21 22.31 -2.85
CA VAL A 425 30.08 23.15 -2.42
C VAL A 425 30.40 24.63 -2.56
N GLU A 426 31.64 25.04 -2.28
CA GLU A 426 32.08 26.45 -2.38
C GLU A 426 32.06 26.91 -3.83
N PHE A 427 32.54 26.08 -4.77
CA PHE A 427 32.43 26.32 -6.20
C PHE A 427 30.99 26.53 -6.65
N VAL A 428 30.07 25.62 -6.24
CA VAL A 428 28.65 25.70 -6.62
C VAL A 428 27.99 26.96 -6.08
N ASN A 429 28.28 27.30 -4.81
CA ASN A 429 27.77 28.52 -4.18
C ASN A 429 28.28 29.78 -4.92
N ASN A 430 29.58 29.83 -5.23
CA ASN A 430 30.19 30.97 -5.96
C ASN A 430 29.61 31.10 -7.37
N LEU A 431 29.33 29.98 -8.05
CA LEU A 431 28.68 29.99 -9.38
C LEU A 431 27.25 30.55 -9.26
N LEU A 432 26.47 30.11 -8.28
CA LEU A 432 25.13 30.64 -8.02
C LEU A 432 25.16 32.13 -7.69
N LEU A 433 26.05 32.56 -6.82
CA LEU A 433 26.23 33.98 -6.45
C LEU A 433 26.59 34.85 -7.65
N LYS A 434 27.50 34.38 -8.53
CA LYS A 434 27.84 35.08 -9.76
C LYS A 434 26.59 35.30 -10.64
N ILE A 435 25.78 34.27 -10.82
CA ILE A 435 24.57 34.36 -11.64
C ILE A 435 23.54 35.30 -10.99
N ARG A 436 23.36 35.25 -9.65
CA ARG A 436 22.43 36.13 -8.94
C ARG A 436 22.88 37.59 -9.01
N LYS A 437 24.18 37.88 -8.84
CA LYS A 437 24.74 39.24 -9.03
C LYS A 437 24.44 39.76 -10.45
N GLN A 438 24.64 38.94 -11.47
CA GLN A 438 24.34 39.30 -12.85
C GLN A 438 22.84 39.60 -13.02
N GLN A 439 21.96 38.77 -12.47
CA GLN A 439 20.50 38.98 -12.49
C GLN A 439 20.06 40.27 -11.84
N LEU A 440 20.74 40.68 -10.74
CA LEU A 440 20.46 41.89 -9.99
C LEU A 440 21.16 43.12 -10.56
N GLY A 441 21.91 43.00 -11.67
CA GLY A 441 22.71 44.12 -12.21
C GLY A 441 23.89 44.55 -11.31
N LEU A 442 24.25 43.71 -10.35
CA LEU A 442 25.37 43.94 -9.43
C LEU A 442 26.66 43.43 -10.09
N ASN A 443 27.22 44.20 -11.01
CA ASN A 443 28.55 43.90 -11.57
C ASN A 443 29.59 44.21 -10.50
N GLY A 444 30.22 43.15 -9.94
CA GLY A 444 31.38 43.26 -9.08
C GLY A 444 32.64 42.91 -9.88
#